data_f8a6301789da13d580c6801944fccbac
#
_entry.id   f8a6301789da13d580c6801944fccbac
#
_cell.length_a   1.000
_cell.length_b   1.000
_cell.length_c   1.000
_cell.angle_alpha   90.00
_cell.angle_beta   90.00
_cell.angle_gamma   90.00
#
_symmetry.space_group_name_H-M   'P 1'
#
loop_
_entity.id
_entity.type
_entity.pdbx_description
1 polymer ?
#
loop_
_entity_poly.entity_id
_entity_poly.type
_entity_poly.pdbx_seq_one_letter_code
_entity_poly.pdbx_strand_id
1 'polypeptide(L)'
;NMTGGNLRVEAKRNADKDFIGHASIRDFNIHNMPVLAKVLTVASFSGMVNMLTGEGIAFSHFDAPFEYKDKVLSVQDSKAFGNVLGITISGSYNGRTEELNGKGVIAPAYSINSFLGRIPVVGSLLSGKDGTVFAANYSVSGTINDPKVNINPLSALSPNSLKELFASLFGNGENG
;
A
#
# COMPACT_ATOMS: atom_id res chain seq x y z
N ASN A 1 -13.62 -4.44 -5.17
CA ASN A 1 -14.68 -4.40 -4.15
C ASN A 1 -14.05 -4.55 -2.76
N MET A 2 -14.62 -3.86 -1.78
CA MET A 2 -14.25 -3.99 -0.36
C MET A 2 -15.44 -4.59 0.41
N THR A 3 -15.16 -5.48 1.33
CA THR A 3 -16.16 -6.12 2.20
C THR A 3 -15.71 -6.09 3.65
N GLY A 4 -16.68 -6.02 4.58
CA GLY A 4 -16.39 -5.85 6.00
C GLY A 4 -15.88 -4.45 6.33
N GLY A 5 -15.31 -4.32 7.51
CA GLY A 5 -14.60 -3.15 7.97
C GLY A 5 -15.45 -2.10 8.68
N ASN A 6 -14.76 -1.34 9.54
CA ASN A 6 -15.27 -0.15 10.20
C ASN A 6 -14.56 1.08 9.63
N LEU A 7 -15.31 1.88 8.86
CA LEU A 7 -14.81 3.13 8.28
C LEU A 7 -15.05 4.28 9.25
N ARG A 8 -14.00 5.03 9.58
CA ARG A 8 -14.06 6.32 10.27
C ARG A 8 -13.48 7.40 9.36
N VAL A 9 -14.21 8.49 9.17
CA VAL A 9 -13.76 9.65 8.40
C VAL A 9 -13.96 10.90 9.24
N GLU A 10 -12.89 11.65 9.42
CA GLU A 10 -12.91 12.96 10.05
C GLU A 10 -12.41 13.98 9.03
N ALA A 11 -13.21 15.00 8.75
CA ALA A 11 -12.86 16.02 7.79
C ALA A 11 -13.26 17.41 8.28
N LYS A 12 -12.43 18.40 7.97
CA LYS A 12 -12.69 19.81 8.22
C LYS A 12 -12.65 20.54 6.89
N ARG A 13 -13.53 21.54 6.77
CA ARG A 13 -13.51 22.45 5.62
C ARG A 13 -12.54 23.58 5.92
N ASN A 14 -11.61 23.84 5.03
CA ASN A 14 -10.70 24.98 5.13
C ASN A 14 -11.34 26.27 4.62
N ALA A 15 -10.61 27.41 4.68
CA ALA A 15 -11.07 28.71 4.23
C ALA A 15 -11.41 28.73 2.72
N ASP A 16 -10.71 27.93 1.91
CA ASP A 16 -10.90 27.80 0.46
C ASP A 16 -12.04 26.84 0.08
N LYS A 17 -12.77 26.33 1.10
CA LYS A 17 -13.88 25.38 0.95
C LYS A 17 -13.46 23.97 0.53
N ASP A 18 -12.19 23.66 0.57
CA ASP A 18 -11.68 22.29 0.40
C ASP A 18 -11.84 21.47 1.68
N PHE A 19 -11.84 20.16 1.56
CA PHE A 19 -11.90 19.27 2.70
C PHE A 19 -10.52 18.68 2.96
N ILE A 20 -10.03 18.83 4.19
CA ILE A 20 -8.82 18.17 4.69
C ILE A 20 -9.26 17.25 5.82
N GLY A 21 -8.81 16.02 5.79
CA GLY A 21 -9.25 15.05 6.77
C GLY A 21 -8.37 13.82 6.85
N HIS A 22 -8.93 12.88 7.58
CA HIS A 22 -8.31 11.60 7.85
C HIS A 22 -9.36 10.49 7.73
N ALA A 23 -9.04 9.44 7.01
CA ALA A 23 -9.86 8.25 6.88
C ALA A 23 -9.13 7.05 7.45
N SER A 24 -9.81 6.24 8.23
CA SER A 24 -9.28 4.96 8.69
C SER A 24 -10.30 3.84 8.50
N ILE A 25 -9.82 2.67 8.16
CA ILE A 25 -10.63 1.47 8.02
C ILE A 25 -9.95 0.34 8.79
N ARG A 26 -10.72 -0.43 9.56
CA ARG A 26 -10.23 -1.60 10.29
C ARG A 26 -10.95 -2.85 9.84
N ASP A 27 -10.23 -3.98 9.79
CA ASP A 27 -10.74 -5.34 9.60
C ASP A 27 -11.59 -5.52 8.34
N PHE A 28 -11.00 -5.24 7.19
CA PHE A 28 -11.66 -5.29 5.88
C PHE A 28 -10.95 -6.23 4.90
N ASN A 29 -11.68 -6.67 3.89
CA ASN A 29 -11.16 -7.46 2.77
C ASN A 29 -11.27 -6.69 1.46
N ILE A 30 -10.23 -6.79 0.65
CA ILE A 30 -10.19 -6.27 -0.73
C ILE A 30 -10.31 -7.42 -1.71
N HIS A 31 -11.28 -7.32 -2.62
CA HIS A 31 -11.50 -8.26 -3.71
C HIS A 31 -11.52 -7.53 -5.05
N ASN A 32 -10.98 -8.17 -6.09
CA ASN A 32 -11.11 -7.73 -7.48
C ASN A 32 -10.85 -6.23 -7.68
N MET A 33 -9.71 -5.75 -7.18
CA MET A 33 -9.26 -4.37 -7.36
C MET A 33 -8.23 -4.31 -8.50
N PRO A 34 -8.57 -3.77 -9.70
CA PRO A 34 -7.71 -3.82 -10.88
C PRO A 34 -6.33 -3.19 -10.67
N VAL A 35 -6.27 -2.05 -9.99
CA VAL A 35 -5.01 -1.35 -9.70
C VAL A 35 -4.10 -2.22 -8.84
N LEU A 36 -4.62 -2.78 -7.74
CA LEU A 36 -3.85 -3.66 -6.86
C LEU A 36 -3.43 -4.95 -7.57
N ALA A 37 -4.33 -5.57 -8.34
CA ALA A 37 -4.01 -6.75 -9.13
C ALA A 37 -2.84 -6.49 -10.10
N LYS A 38 -2.84 -5.33 -10.77
CA LYS A 38 -1.77 -4.94 -11.68
C LYS A 38 -0.45 -4.72 -10.95
N VAL A 39 -0.47 -4.04 -9.81
CA VAL A 39 0.73 -3.85 -8.95
C VAL A 39 1.30 -5.20 -8.53
N LEU A 40 0.47 -6.09 -7.98
CA LEU A 40 0.89 -7.43 -7.56
C LEU A 40 1.45 -8.27 -8.70
N THR A 41 0.84 -8.19 -9.89
CA THR A 41 1.29 -8.91 -11.09
C THR A 41 2.66 -8.44 -11.54
N VAL A 42 2.86 -7.12 -11.66
CA VAL A 42 4.13 -6.54 -12.11
C VAL A 42 5.24 -6.75 -11.06
N ALA A 43 4.88 -6.76 -9.77
CA ALA A 43 5.79 -7.09 -8.67
C ALA A 43 6.09 -8.61 -8.55
N SER A 44 5.52 -9.44 -9.42
CA SER A 44 5.68 -10.91 -9.41
C SER A 44 5.12 -11.60 -8.15
N PHE A 45 4.12 -11.00 -7.51
CA PHE A 45 3.41 -11.57 -6.36
C PHE A 45 2.18 -12.38 -6.80
N SER A 46 2.39 -13.35 -7.71
CA SER A 46 1.31 -14.12 -8.34
C SER A 46 0.38 -14.85 -7.36
N GLY A 47 0.92 -15.39 -6.27
CA GLY A 47 0.11 -15.98 -5.21
C GLY A 47 -0.91 -15.02 -4.59
N MET A 48 -0.52 -13.75 -4.40
CA MET A 48 -1.42 -12.71 -3.88
C MET A 48 -2.45 -12.24 -4.91
N VAL A 49 -2.13 -12.31 -6.21
CA VAL A 49 -3.12 -12.06 -7.27
C VAL A 49 -4.24 -13.09 -7.21
N ASN A 50 -3.91 -14.37 -7.02
CA ASN A 50 -4.90 -15.44 -6.88
C ASN A 50 -5.77 -15.24 -5.63
N MET A 51 -5.19 -14.82 -4.51
CA MET A 51 -5.95 -14.46 -3.30
C MET A 51 -6.89 -13.29 -3.58
N LEU A 52 -6.42 -12.22 -4.21
CA LEU A 52 -7.20 -11.02 -4.50
C LEU A 52 -8.42 -11.31 -5.40
N THR A 53 -8.29 -12.26 -6.34
CA THR A 53 -9.38 -12.66 -7.24
C THR A 53 -10.30 -13.73 -6.65
N GLY A 54 -9.83 -14.47 -5.64
CA GLY A 54 -10.57 -15.50 -4.92
C GLY A 54 -11.16 -14.99 -3.62
N GLU A 55 -10.56 -15.39 -2.50
CA GLU A 55 -11.05 -15.10 -1.15
C GLU A 55 -10.87 -13.64 -0.72
N GLY A 56 -10.07 -12.87 -1.46
CA GLY A 56 -9.67 -11.51 -1.13
C GLY A 56 -8.40 -11.44 -0.29
N ILE A 57 -7.90 -10.22 -0.12
CA ILE A 57 -6.78 -9.94 0.78
C ILE A 57 -7.31 -9.20 1.99
N ALA A 58 -7.09 -9.78 3.17
CA ALA A 58 -7.50 -9.21 4.44
C ALA A 58 -6.50 -8.14 4.90
N PHE A 59 -7.03 -6.98 5.28
CA PHE A 59 -6.29 -5.89 5.91
C PHE A 59 -6.87 -5.64 7.31
N SER A 60 -5.99 -5.53 8.28
CA SER A 60 -6.34 -5.17 9.65
C SER A 60 -6.50 -3.65 9.82
N HIS A 61 -5.77 -2.87 9.04
CA HIS A 61 -5.77 -1.43 9.17
C HIS A 61 -5.46 -0.73 7.85
N PHE A 62 -6.18 0.37 7.59
CA PHE A 62 -5.88 1.38 6.59
C PHE A 62 -5.99 2.76 7.23
N ASP A 63 -5.05 3.63 6.93
CA ASP A 63 -4.92 4.96 7.48
C ASP A 63 -4.52 5.94 6.37
N ALA A 64 -5.30 6.99 6.17
CA ALA A 64 -5.12 7.89 5.05
C ALA A 64 -5.45 9.34 5.41
N PRO A 65 -4.43 10.18 5.63
CA PRO A 65 -4.60 11.62 5.51
C PRO A 65 -5.03 11.97 4.08
N PHE A 66 -6.03 12.81 3.93
CA PHE A 66 -6.53 13.18 2.61
C PHE A 66 -6.86 14.66 2.50
N GLU A 67 -6.80 15.15 1.27
CA GLU A 67 -7.34 16.41 0.82
C GLU A 67 -8.30 16.17 -0.34
N TYR A 68 -9.45 16.83 -0.31
CA TYR A 68 -10.41 16.82 -1.42
C TYR A 68 -10.69 18.23 -1.88
N LYS A 69 -10.24 18.55 -3.10
CA LYS A 69 -10.34 19.85 -3.73
C LYS A 69 -10.70 19.70 -5.20
N ASP A 70 -11.65 20.49 -5.70
CA ASP A 70 -12.03 20.55 -7.12
C ASP A 70 -12.30 19.20 -7.79
N LYS A 71 -12.88 18.23 -7.04
CA LYS A 71 -13.09 16.83 -7.43
C LYS A 71 -11.79 16.01 -7.54
N VAL A 72 -10.68 16.51 -7.04
CA VAL A 72 -9.44 15.74 -6.87
C VAL A 72 -9.34 15.29 -5.42
N LEU A 73 -9.26 13.98 -5.22
CA LEU A 73 -8.91 13.37 -3.95
C LEU A 73 -7.41 13.11 -3.94
N SER A 74 -6.70 13.69 -3.00
CA SER A 74 -5.25 13.47 -2.79
C SER A 74 -5.03 12.78 -1.45
N VAL A 75 -4.14 11.80 -1.43
CA VAL A 75 -3.70 11.10 -0.21
C VAL A 75 -2.18 11.16 -0.11
N GLN A 76 -1.66 11.31 1.09
CA GLN A 76 -0.23 11.32 1.37
C GLN A 76 0.08 10.39 2.53
N ASP A 77 1.17 9.64 2.39
CA ASP A 77 1.69 8.73 3.42
C ASP A 77 0.63 7.77 4.01
N SER A 78 -0.37 7.44 3.18
CA SER A 78 -1.40 6.48 3.55
C SER A 78 -0.80 5.09 3.66
N LYS A 79 -1.30 4.30 4.61
CA LYS A 79 -0.77 2.97 4.93
C LYS A 79 -1.90 1.97 5.04
N ALA A 80 -1.71 0.80 4.45
CA ALA A 80 -2.56 -0.35 4.68
C ALA A 80 -1.70 -1.56 5.04
N PHE A 81 -2.10 -2.32 6.02
CA PHE A 81 -1.42 -3.56 6.36
C PHE A 81 -2.37 -4.64 6.85
N GLY A 82 -1.99 -5.86 6.57
CA GLY A 82 -2.69 -7.07 6.94
C GLY A 82 -1.72 -8.23 7.09
N ASN A 83 -2.25 -9.43 7.27
CA ASN A 83 -1.46 -10.64 7.52
C ASN A 83 -0.65 -11.10 6.29
N VAL A 84 -1.00 -10.64 5.11
CA VAL A 84 -0.40 -11.07 3.83
C VAL A 84 0.44 -9.94 3.22
N LEU A 85 -0.01 -8.69 3.33
CA LEU A 85 0.49 -7.58 2.56
C LEU A 85 0.52 -6.29 3.37
N GLY A 86 1.62 -5.53 3.22
CA GLY A 86 1.71 -4.12 3.60
C GLY A 86 1.87 -3.25 2.35
N ILE A 87 1.19 -2.09 2.33
CA ILE A 87 1.25 -1.17 1.21
C ILE A 87 1.19 0.27 1.71
N THR A 88 2.00 1.14 1.14
CA THR A 88 1.88 2.59 1.33
C THR A 88 1.38 3.24 0.05
N ILE A 89 0.68 4.36 0.17
CA ILE A 89 0.07 5.05 -0.96
C ILE A 89 0.21 6.55 -0.76
N SER A 90 0.80 7.22 -1.73
CA SER A 90 0.70 8.67 -1.89
C SER A 90 0.29 8.95 -3.34
N GLY A 91 -0.72 9.79 -3.55
CA GLY A 91 -1.23 10.02 -4.90
C GLY A 91 -2.51 10.81 -4.95
N SER A 92 -3.09 10.87 -6.14
CA SER A 92 -4.33 11.58 -6.38
C SER A 92 -5.24 10.86 -7.38
N TYR A 93 -6.52 11.09 -7.23
CA TYR A 93 -7.57 10.67 -8.16
C TYR A 93 -8.43 11.86 -8.56
N ASN A 94 -8.53 12.11 -9.86
CA ASN A 94 -9.37 13.17 -10.41
C ASN A 94 -10.74 12.60 -10.81
N GLY A 95 -11.77 12.93 -10.08
CA GLY A 95 -13.14 12.45 -10.35
C GLY A 95 -13.81 13.01 -11.60
N ARG A 96 -13.17 13.97 -12.34
CA ARG A 96 -13.69 14.47 -13.63
C ARG A 96 -13.12 13.70 -14.81
N THR A 97 -11.81 13.38 -14.75
CA THR A 97 -11.08 12.71 -15.85
C THR A 97 -10.90 11.22 -15.59
N GLU A 98 -11.28 10.75 -14.39
CA GLU A 98 -11.07 9.38 -13.90
C GLU A 98 -9.58 8.98 -13.84
N GLU A 99 -8.69 9.95 -13.96
CA GLU A 99 -7.25 9.72 -13.89
C GLU A 99 -6.79 9.55 -12.46
N LEU A 100 -5.91 8.58 -12.28
CA LEU A 100 -5.19 8.37 -11.04
C LEU A 100 -3.69 8.48 -11.28
N ASN A 101 -2.99 9.00 -10.28
CA ASN A 101 -1.54 8.98 -10.18
C ASN A 101 -1.18 8.63 -8.74
N GLY A 102 -0.29 7.68 -8.58
CA GLY A 102 0.10 7.24 -7.25
C GLY A 102 1.46 6.58 -7.23
N LYS A 103 2.04 6.54 -6.05
CA LYS A 103 3.30 5.86 -5.76
C LYS A 103 3.28 5.33 -4.33
N GLY A 104 4.12 4.36 -4.06
CA GLY A 104 4.27 3.81 -2.72
C GLY A 104 5.23 2.63 -2.68
N VAL A 105 5.17 1.93 -1.58
CA VAL A 105 5.90 0.69 -1.35
C VAL A 105 4.90 -0.43 -1.16
N ILE A 106 5.19 -1.58 -1.74
CA ILE A 106 4.47 -2.82 -1.51
C ILE A 106 5.40 -3.87 -0.96
N ALA A 107 5.00 -4.56 0.10
CA ALA A 107 5.80 -5.59 0.75
C ALA A 107 4.91 -6.73 1.27
N PRO A 108 5.29 -8.00 1.03
CA PRO A 108 4.66 -9.13 1.70
C PRO A 108 4.84 -9.06 3.22
N ALA A 109 3.81 -9.44 3.99
CA ALA A 109 3.83 -9.32 5.45
C ALA A 109 4.92 -10.18 6.12
N TYR A 110 5.28 -11.32 5.53
CA TYR A 110 6.41 -12.13 6.03
C TYR A 110 7.75 -11.38 5.96
N SER A 111 7.92 -10.48 5.00
CA SER A 111 9.10 -9.61 4.91
C SER A 111 9.14 -8.62 6.07
N ILE A 112 7.99 -8.07 6.45
CA ILE A 112 7.85 -7.12 7.55
C ILE A 112 8.15 -7.82 8.88
N ASN A 113 7.54 -8.97 9.14
CA ASN A 113 7.72 -9.73 10.37
C ASN A 113 9.15 -10.25 10.56
N SER A 114 9.85 -10.63 9.48
CA SER A 114 11.23 -11.07 9.55
C SER A 114 12.21 -9.93 9.90
N PHE A 115 11.87 -8.67 9.57
CA PHE A 115 12.66 -7.51 9.96
C PHE A 115 12.42 -7.07 11.41
N LEU A 116 11.22 -7.28 11.94
CA LEU A 116 10.86 -6.91 13.32
C LEU A 116 11.29 -7.97 14.34
N GLY A 117 11.48 -9.21 13.94
CA GLY A 117 11.84 -10.34 14.80
C GLY A 117 13.24 -10.88 14.53
N ARG A 118 14.21 -10.55 15.38
CA ARG A 118 15.48 -11.26 15.75
C ARG A 118 16.16 -12.18 14.74
N ILE A 119 16.04 -12.02 13.45
CA ILE A 119 16.82 -12.80 12.48
C ILE A 119 17.99 -11.93 12.03
N PRO A 120 19.24 -12.38 12.20
CA PRO A 120 20.36 -11.75 11.53
C PRO A 120 20.23 -12.03 10.05
N VAL A 121 19.51 -11.17 9.34
CA VAL A 121 19.31 -11.31 7.91
C VAL A 121 20.56 -10.86 7.20
N VAL A 122 21.39 -11.80 6.94
CA VAL A 122 22.50 -11.66 6.00
C VAL A 122 21.93 -11.56 4.59
N GLY A 123 22.52 -10.75 3.73
CA GLY A 123 22.09 -10.36 2.38
C GLY A 123 21.55 -11.45 1.42
N SER A 124 21.56 -12.73 1.80
CA SER A 124 20.99 -13.84 1.03
C SER A 124 19.46 -13.96 1.10
N LEU A 125 18.81 -13.27 2.05
CA LEU A 125 17.33 -13.23 2.16
C LEU A 125 16.70 -12.14 1.30
N LEU A 126 17.49 -11.14 0.87
CA LEU A 126 17.04 -10.07 -0.02
C LEU A 126 17.08 -10.48 -1.49
N SER A 127 17.85 -11.49 -1.80
CA SER A 127 17.86 -12.20 -3.07
C SER A 127 17.64 -13.68 -2.76
N GLY A 128 16.37 -14.08 -2.63
CA GLY A 128 16.06 -15.52 -2.63
C GLY A 128 16.74 -16.19 -3.80
N LYS A 129 17.15 -17.44 -3.68
CA LYS A 129 17.76 -18.22 -4.76
C LYS A 129 16.95 -18.20 -6.06
N ASP A 130 15.71 -17.71 -6.00
CA ASP A 130 14.75 -17.61 -7.09
C ASP A 130 14.39 -16.16 -7.48
N GLY A 131 15.21 -15.14 -7.10
CA GLY A 131 14.96 -13.74 -7.44
C GLY A 131 13.73 -13.11 -6.79
N THR A 132 13.26 -13.66 -5.68
CA THR A 132 12.06 -13.18 -4.98
C THR A 132 12.30 -11.78 -4.39
N VAL A 133 11.56 -10.80 -4.83
CA VAL A 133 11.59 -9.44 -4.31
C VAL A 133 10.71 -9.36 -3.07
N PHE A 134 11.27 -8.96 -1.94
CA PHE A 134 10.54 -8.85 -0.67
C PHE A 134 9.87 -7.50 -0.45
N ALA A 135 10.27 -6.49 -1.20
CA ALA A 135 9.62 -5.19 -1.22
C ALA A 135 9.91 -4.49 -2.54
N ALA A 136 9.02 -3.61 -2.97
CA ALA A 136 9.20 -2.84 -4.19
C ALA A 136 8.56 -1.46 -4.08
N ASN A 137 9.23 -0.45 -4.62
CA ASN A 137 8.56 0.81 -4.95
C ASN A 137 7.68 0.60 -6.17
N TYR A 138 6.49 1.14 -6.14
CA TYR A 138 5.61 1.16 -7.29
C TYR A 138 5.16 2.57 -7.64
N SER A 139 4.87 2.80 -8.90
CA SER A 139 4.12 3.95 -9.37
C SER A 139 2.98 3.50 -10.27
N VAL A 140 1.87 4.18 -10.17
CA VAL A 140 0.66 3.92 -10.94
C VAL A 140 0.20 5.21 -11.59
N SER A 141 -0.24 5.14 -12.85
CA SER A 141 -0.87 6.24 -13.59
C SER A 141 -1.97 5.70 -14.50
N GLY A 142 -2.74 6.57 -15.13
CA GLY A 142 -3.84 6.18 -16.02
C GLY A 142 -5.19 6.19 -15.32
N THR A 143 -6.08 5.27 -15.65
CA THR A 143 -7.42 5.17 -15.04
C THR A 143 -7.54 3.94 -14.14
N ILE A 144 -8.60 3.89 -13.32
CA ILE A 144 -8.86 2.73 -12.45
C ILE A 144 -9.02 1.44 -13.27
N ASN A 145 -9.58 1.52 -14.47
CA ASN A 145 -9.85 0.38 -15.34
C ASN A 145 -8.67 0.02 -16.26
N ASP A 146 -7.78 0.98 -16.53
CA ASP A 146 -6.56 0.78 -17.34
C ASP A 146 -5.34 1.40 -16.61
N PRO A 147 -4.90 0.82 -15.49
CA PRO A 147 -3.75 1.31 -14.76
C PRO A 147 -2.43 0.93 -15.44
N LYS A 148 -1.54 1.90 -15.58
CA LYS A 148 -0.14 1.72 -15.98
C LYS A 148 0.70 1.64 -14.72
N VAL A 149 1.39 0.53 -14.52
CA VAL A 149 2.20 0.27 -13.32
C VAL A 149 3.65 0.13 -13.69
N ASN A 150 4.50 0.80 -12.91
CA ASN A 150 5.95 0.63 -12.94
C ASN A 150 6.43 0.18 -11.56
N ILE A 151 7.35 -0.77 -11.53
CA ILE A 151 7.92 -1.35 -10.31
C ILE A 151 9.43 -1.17 -10.30
N ASN A 152 9.94 -0.74 -9.17
CA ASN A 152 11.38 -0.70 -8.90
C ASN A 152 11.66 -1.54 -7.65
N PRO A 153 12.33 -2.69 -7.79
CA PRO A 153 12.68 -3.53 -6.65
C PRO A 153 13.57 -2.82 -5.64
N LEU A 154 13.25 -2.93 -4.36
CA LEU A 154 14.05 -2.37 -3.26
C LEU A 154 15.27 -3.24 -2.91
N SER A 155 15.57 -4.29 -3.67
CA SER A 155 16.71 -5.18 -3.47
C SER A 155 18.08 -4.47 -3.47
N ALA A 156 18.15 -3.23 -3.98
CA ALA A 156 19.35 -2.40 -3.97
C ALA A 156 19.58 -1.62 -2.66
N LEU A 157 18.62 -1.61 -1.74
CA LEU A 157 18.76 -0.93 -0.47
C LEU A 157 19.56 -1.78 0.51
N SER A 158 20.38 -1.12 1.33
CA SER A 158 21.07 -1.80 2.41
C SER A 158 20.07 -2.37 3.45
N PRO A 159 20.41 -3.45 4.16
CA PRO A 159 19.53 -3.99 5.22
C PRO A 159 19.11 -2.96 6.26
N ASN A 160 19.99 -2.02 6.62
CA ASN A 160 19.69 -0.95 7.56
C ASN A 160 18.69 0.07 6.97
N SER A 161 18.88 0.49 5.72
CA SER A 161 17.95 1.40 5.04
C SER A 161 16.56 0.78 4.86
N LEU A 162 16.49 -0.53 4.58
CA LEU A 162 15.22 -1.25 4.53
C LEU A 162 14.55 -1.32 5.90
N LYS A 163 15.33 -1.61 6.97
CA LYS A 163 14.82 -1.65 8.34
C LYS A 163 14.26 -0.28 8.77
N GLU A 164 14.96 0.80 8.51
CA GLU A 164 14.50 2.16 8.79
C GLU A 164 13.25 2.51 7.99
N LEU A 165 13.21 2.14 6.70
CA LEU A 165 12.04 2.32 5.86
C LEU A 165 10.83 1.57 6.43
N PHE A 166 10.98 0.28 6.78
CA PHE A 166 9.89 -0.50 7.35
C PHE A 166 9.48 -0.01 8.74
N ALA A 167 10.40 0.38 9.59
CA ALA A 167 10.10 0.97 10.90
C ALA A 167 9.31 2.27 10.74
N SER A 168 9.68 3.13 9.80
CA SER A 168 8.95 4.38 9.52
C SER A 168 7.57 4.14 8.91
N LEU A 169 7.42 3.11 8.09
CA LEU A 169 6.17 2.81 7.37
C LEU A 169 5.17 2.02 8.22
N PHE A 170 5.66 1.13 9.09
CA PHE A 170 4.83 0.15 9.78
C PHE A 170 5.05 0.08 11.30
N GLY A 171 6.09 0.76 11.83
CA GLY A 171 6.51 0.67 13.24
C GLY A 171 5.67 1.44 14.25
N ASN A 172 4.72 2.28 13.84
CA ASN A 172 3.91 3.11 14.76
C ASN A 172 2.55 2.49 15.12
N GLY A 173 2.37 1.19 14.94
CA GLY A 173 1.11 0.49 15.20
C GLY A 173 0.88 -0.03 16.62
N GLU A 174 1.83 0.16 17.55
CA GLU A 174 1.75 -0.45 18.90
C GLU A 174 1.76 0.54 20.07
N ASN A 175 1.27 1.77 19.90
CA ASN A 175 0.97 2.64 21.03
C ASN A 175 -0.37 3.35 20.83
N GLY A 176 -1.44 2.68 21.28
CA GLY A 176 -2.77 3.26 21.33
C GLY A 176 -3.82 2.24 21.73
#